data_e3d9e6d98e88e526f2534458c2ed6039
#
_entry.id   e3d9e6d98e88e526f2534458c2ed6039
#
_cell.length_a   1.000
_cell.length_b   1.000
_cell.length_c   1.000
_cell.angle_alpha   90.00
_cell.angle_beta   90.00
_cell.angle_gamma   90.00
#
_symmetry.space_group_name_H-M   'P 1'
#
loop_
_entity.id
_entity.type
_entity.pdbx_description
1 polymer ?
#
loop_
_entity_poly.entity_id
_entity_poly.type
_entity_poly.pdbx_seq_one_letter_code
_entity_poly.pdbx_strand_id
1 'polypeptide(L)'
;MCIRDSKINVEANHATLAGHSFAHELQMCTDAGLLGSIDANRGNPQNGWDTDQFPTDINDAVQAMMVVLADGGFETGGLNFDAKVRRESTTVEDLVVAHIGGMDTFARALIIADNILNNSSIPSNKIKRYASFDSGMGKAFENGELTLQDLRDHAAKSGEPAQISGNQELLENIINDHMFRI
;
A
#
# COMPACT_ATOMS: atom_id res chain seq x y z
N MET A 1 -28.15 -0.14 -16.16
CA MET A 1 -27.37 -1.06 -15.34
C MET A 1 -26.51 -0.22 -14.41
N CYS A 2 -26.79 -0.21 -13.12
CA CYS A 2 -25.99 0.53 -12.15
C CYS A 2 -24.75 -0.31 -11.81
N ILE A 3 -23.57 0.13 -12.24
CA ILE A 3 -22.29 -0.50 -11.91
C ILE A 3 -21.85 0.00 -10.52
N ARG A 4 -22.67 -0.29 -9.48
CA ARG A 4 -22.34 0.12 -8.11
C ARG A 4 -21.43 -0.86 -7.37
N ASP A 5 -21.17 -2.00 -7.97
CA ASP A 5 -20.36 -3.12 -7.45
C ASP A 5 -19.01 -3.29 -8.16
N SER A 6 -18.67 -2.38 -9.07
CA SER A 6 -17.37 -2.41 -9.74
C SER A 6 -16.26 -2.08 -8.76
N LYS A 7 -15.19 -2.87 -8.83
CA LYS A 7 -13.95 -2.70 -8.08
C LYS A 7 -12.81 -2.33 -9.03
N ILE A 8 -11.71 -1.87 -8.46
CA ILE A 8 -10.51 -1.45 -9.20
C ILE A 8 -9.49 -2.58 -9.14
N ASN A 9 -8.84 -2.83 -10.27
CA ASN A 9 -7.61 -3.60 -10.37
C ASN A 9 -6.44 -2.61 -10.30
N VAL A 10 -5.61 -2.71 -9.26
CA VAL A 10 -4.48 -1.80 -9.06
C VAL A 10 -3.21 -2.45 -9.59
N GLU A 11 -2.52 -1.76 -10.49
CA GLU A 11 -1.30 -2.27 -11.11
C GLU A 11 -0.05 -1.53 -10.61
N ALA A 12 0.96 -2.30 -10.17
CA ALA A 12 2.17 -1.77 -9.59
C ALA A 12 2.98 -0.91 -10.58
N ASN A 13 3.11 -1.36 -11.84
CA ASN A 13 3.86 -0.61 -12.84
C ASN A 13 3.17 0.71 -13.21
N HIS A 14 1.86 0.73 -13.33
CA HIS A 14 1.11 1.96 -13.58
C HIS A 14 1.23 2.95 -12.41
N ALA A 15 1.17 2.49 -11.16
CA ALA A 15 1.39 3.32 -9.99
C ALA A 15 2.76 4.02 -10.04
N THR A 16 3.83 3.26 -10.30
CA THR A 16 5.19 3.81 -10.36
C THR A 16 5.41 4.77 -11.53
N LEU A 17 4.80 4.52 -12.69
CA LEU A 17 4.81 5.45 -13.83
C LEU A 17 4.08 6.76 -13.52
N ALA A 18 3.04 6.72 -12.70
CA ALA A 18 2.33 7.91 -12.22
C ALA A 18 3.10 8.67 -11.11
N GLY A 19 4.23 8.14 -10.65
CA GLY A 19 5.04 8.73 -9.59
C GLY A 19 4.59 8.36 -8.17
N HIS A 20 3.75 7.33 -8.02
CA HIS A 20 3.28 6.81 -6.75
C HIS A 20 3.94 5.49 -6.39
N SER A 21 3.96 5.12 -5.11
CA SER A 21 4.27 3.75 -4.72
C SER A 21 3.05 2.84 -4.92
N PHE A 22 3.28 1.55 -5.11
CA PHE A 22 2.20 0.58 -5.24
C PHE A 22 1.32 0.53 -3.98
N ALA A 23 1.95 0.56 -2.79
CA ALA A 23 1.23 0.58 -1.51
C ALA A 23 0.33 1.83 -1.36
N HIS A 24 0.74 2.99 -1.91
CA HIS A 24 -0.09 4.20 -1.90
C HIS A 24 -1.38 4.00 -2.70
N GLU A 25 -1.30 3.49 -3.92
CA GLU A 25 -2.47 3.23 -4.76
C GLU A 25 -3.40 2.19 -4.14
N LEU A 26 -2.84 1.13 -3.54
CA LEU A 26 -3.61 0.13 -2.81
C LEU A 26 -4.35 0.76 -1.63
N GLN A 27 -3.67 1.58 -0.81
CA GLN A 27 -4.28 2.23 0.33
C GLN A 27 -5.42 3.17 -0.09
N MET A 28 -5.24 3.94 -1.16
CA MET A 28 -6.31 4.80 -1.71
C MET A 28 -7.54 3.99 -2.12
N CYS A 29 -7.33 2.83 -2.73
CA CYS A 29 -8.44 1.95 -3.14
C CYS A 29 -9.13 1.28 -1.95
N THR A 30 -8.39 0.85 -0.92
CA THR A 30 -8.98 0.28 0.30
C THR A 30 -9.77 1.31 1.08
N ASP A 31 -9.22 2.51 1.27
CA ASP A 31 -9.91 3.61 1.97
C ASP A 31 -11.22 4.01 1.28
N ALA A 32 -11.30 3.86 -0.04
CA ALA A 32 -12.52 4.09 -0.82
C ALA A 32 -13.45 2.87 -0.88
N GLY A 33 -13.08 1.72 -0.33
CA GLY A 33 -13.81 0.46 -0.43
C GLY A 33 -13.88 -0.10 -1.86
N LEU A 34 -12.89 0.21 -2.70
CA LEU A 34 -12.88 -0.10 -4.14
C LEU A 34 -11.84 -1.14 -4.54
N LEU A 35 -11.02 -1.65 -3.64
CA LEU A 35 -10.03 -2.66 -3.99
C LEU A 35 -10.71 -3.96 -4.45
N GLY A 36 -10.35 -4.43 -5.65
CA GLY A 36 -10.84 -5.68 -6.22
C GLY A 36 -9.72 -6.69 -6.39
N SER A 37 -8.79 -6.39 -7.27
CA SER A 37 -7.63 -7.23 -7.56
C SER A 37 -6.37 -6.39 -7.74
N ILE A 38 -5.24 -7.07 -7.87
CA ILE A 38 -3.96 -6.41 -8.13
C ILE A 38 -3.19 -7.11 -9.24
N ASP A 39 -2.53 -6.30 -10.07
CA ASP A 39 -1.48 -6.74 -10.98
C ASP A 39 -0.14 -6.44 -10.33
N ALA A 40 0.43 -7.49 -9.76
CA ALA A 40 1.61 -7.44 -8.90
C ALA A 40 2.92 -7.53 -9.69
N ASN A 41 2.96 -6.84 -10.83
CA ASN A 41 4.18 -6.66 -11.61
C ASN A 41 5.11 -5.61 -10.99
N ARG A 42 6.10 -5.18 -11.70
CA ARG A 42 6.92 -4.02 -11.37
C ARG A 42 7.34 -3.28 -12.63
N GLY A 43 7.55 -1.98 -12.49
CA GLY A 43 8.09 -1.14 -13.54
C GLY A 43 9.57 -0.84 -13.41
N ASN A 44 10.08 -0.10 -14.38
CA ASN A 44 11.35 0.58 -14.31
C ASN A 44 11.11 2.06 -14.63
N PRO A 45 10.96 2.92 -13.61
CA PRO A 45 10.62 4.33 -13.82
C PRO A 45 11.59 5.08 -14.71
N GLN A 46 12.88 4.68 -14.73
CA GLN A 46 13.88 5.30 -15.58
C GLN A 46 13.61 5.06 -17.08
N ASN A 47 12.93 4.01 -17.45
CA ASN A 47 12.57 3.75 -18.85
C ASN A 47 11.41 4.64 -19.32
N GLY A 48 10.58 5.14 -18.42
CA GLY A 48 9.47 6.04 -18.73
C GLY A 48 8.35 5.40 -19.56
N TRP A 49 8.23 4.08 -19.58
CA TRP A 49 7.20 3.32 -20.28
C TRP A 49 6.89 2.00 -19.56
N ASP A 50 5.78 1.41 -19.93
CA ASP A 50 5.24 0.21 -19.31
C ASP A 50 6.09 -1.03 -19.62
N THR A 51 6.72 -1.59 -18.60
CA THR A 51 7.67 -2.70 -18.74
C THR A 51 7.17 -4.04 -18.22
N ASP A 52 6.13 -4.07 -17.39
CA ASP A 52 5.43 -5.25 -16.85
C ASP A 52 6.38 -6.40 -16.48
N GLN A 53 7.29 -6.13 -15.55
CA GLN A 53 8.28 -7.11 -15.15
C GLN A 53 7.76 -7.96 -14.00
N PHE A 54 8.18 -9.22 -13.93
CA PHE A 54 7.90 -10.06 -12.76
C PHE A 54 8.44 -9.42 -11.48
N PRO A 55 7.67 -9.47 -10.37
CA PRO A 55 8.07 -8.87 -9.11
C PRO A 55 9.24 -9.64 -8.48
N THR A 56 10.23 -8.91 -8.01
CA THR A 56 11.41 -9.46 -7.32
C THR A 56 11.81 -8.63 -6.10
N ASP A 57 11.14 -7.50 -5.86
CA ASP A 57 11.40 -6.64 -4.72
C ASP A 57 10.54 -7.05 -3.54
N ILE A 58 11.19 -7.57 -2.50
CA ILE A 58 10.51 -8.06 -1.31
C ILE A 58 9.93 -6.90 -0.48
N ASN A 59 10.58 -5.74 -0.46
CA ASN A 59 10.12 -4.60 0.32
C ASN A 59 8.81 -4.05 -0.25
N ASP A 60 8.74 -3.82 -1.56
CA ASP A 60 7.51 -3.36 -2.22
C ASP A 60 6.37 -4.37 -2.04
N ALA A 61 6.68 -5.67 -2.16
CA ALA A 61 5.70 -6.73 -1.96
C ALA A 61 5.19 -6.77 -0.50
N VAL A 62 6.07 -6.58 0.50
CA VAL A 62 5.67 -6.53 1.92
C VAL A 62 4.75 -5.35 2.19
N GLN A 63 5.08 -4.16 1.69
CA GLN A 63 4.24 -2.98 1.87
C GLN A 63 2.86 -3.18 1.22
N ALA A 64 2.80 -3.75 0.02
CA ALA A 64 1.55 -4.09 -0.65
C ALA A 64 0.72 -5.10 0.16
N MET A 65 1.34 -6.18 0.64
CA MET A 65 0.64 -7.19 1.43
C MET A 65 0.19 -6.67 2.80
N MET A 66 0.91 -5.73 3.40
CA MET A 66 0.44 -5.07 4.63
C MET A 66 -0.89 -4.33 4.40
N VAL A 67 -1.06 -3.63 3.28
CA VAL A 67 -2.32 -2.96 2.94
C VAL A 67 -3.42 -3.98 2.69
N VAL A 68 -3.16 -4.98 1.86
CA VAL A 68 -4.14 -6.03 1.54
C VAL A 68 -4.62 -6.78 2.79
N LEU A 69 -3.70 -7.18 3.68
CA LEU A 69 -4.05 -7.89 4.91
C LEU A 69 -4.80 -6.99 5.90
N ALA A 70 -4.41 -5.73 6.02
CA ALA A 70 -5.09 -4.78 6.91
C ALA A 70 -6.54 -4.51 6.48
N ASP A 71 -6.85 -4.66 5.19
CA ASP A 71 -8.21 -4.56 4.62
C ASP A 71 -9.01 -5.88 4.70
N GLY A 72 -8.42 -6.94 5.23
CA GLY A 72 -9.05 -8.27 5.35
C GLY A 72 -8.83 -9.21 4.18
N GLY A 73 -7.98 -8.84 3.22
CA GLY A 73 -7.67 -9.64 2.04
C GLY A 73 -8.56 -9.34 0.84
N PHE A 74 -8.54 -10.21 -0.17
CA PHE A 74 -9.41 -10.10 -1.35
C PHE A 74 -10.70 -10.86 -1.13
N GLU A 75 -11.85 -10.23 -1.40
CA GLU A 75 -13.16 -10.90 -1.35
C GLU A 75 -13.44 -11.72 -2.61
N THR A 76 -13.45 -11.06 -3.77
CA THR A 76 -13.80 -11.66 -5.07
C THR A 76 -12.69 -11.55 -6.11
N GLY A 77 -11.67 -10.77 -5.81
CA GLY A 77 -10.51 -10.57 -6.65
C GLY A 77 -9.35 -11.46 -6.25
N GLY A 78 -8.17 -11.06 -6.63
CA GLY A 78 -6.94 -11.80 -6.31
C GLY A 78 -5.69 -11.08 -6.77
N LEU A 79 -4.58 -11.77 -6.61
CA LEU A 79 -3.28 -11.33 -7.09
C LEU A 79 -2.96 -12.06 -8.39
N ASN A 80 -2.66 -11.30 -9.43
CA ASN A 80 -2.03 -11.81 -10.63
C ASN A 80 -0.80 -10.95 -10.98
N PHE A 81 0.01 -11.39 -11.93
CA PHE A 81 1.24 -10.65 -12.22
C PHE A 81 1.07 -9.65 -13.36
N ASP A 82 0.27 -9.99 -14.35
CA ASP A 82 0.24 -9.26 -15.63
C ASP A 82 1.66 -8.85 -16.07
N ALA A 83 2.52 -9.85 -16.20
CA ALA A 83 3.95 -9.65 -16.37
C ALA A 83 4.53 -10.50 -17.49
N LYS A 84 5.65 -10.04 -18.02
CA LYS A 84 6.42 -10.73 -19.05
C LYS A 84 7.90 -10.83 -18.67
N VAL A 85 8.55 -11.87 -19.14
CA VAL A 85 10.01 -12.03 -18.95
C VAL A 85 10.78 -10.93 -19.68
N ARG A 86 12.00 -10.68 -19.24
CA ARG A 86 12.92 -9.71 -19.88
C ARG A 86 13.27 -10.14 -21.29
N ARG A 87 13.72 -9.18 -22.12
CA ARG A 87 14.07 -9.41 -23.53
C ARG A 87 15.15 -10.48 -23.73
N GLU A 88 16.10 -10.57 -22.80
CA GLU A 88 17.21 -11.53 -22.83
C GLU A 88 16.85 -12.88 -22.23
N SER A 89 15.69 -13.00 -21.58
CA SER A 89 15.16 -14.24 -21.01
C SER A 89 14.34 -14.95 -22.09
N THR A 90 14.96 -15.85 -22.83
CA THR A 90 14.37 -16.41 -24.07
C THR A 90 14.02 -17.88 -24.01
N THR A 91 14.31 -18.55 -22.87
CA THR A 91 14.04 -19.97 -22.68
C THR A 91 12.74 -20.23 -21.91
N VAL A 92 12.21 -21.44 -22.05
CA VAL A 92 11.06 -21.87 -21.24
C VAL A 92 11.43 -21.93 -19.75
N GLU A 93 12.67 -22.24 -19.44
CA GLU A 93 13.20 -22.23 -18.07
C GLU A 93 13.15 -20.82 -17.46
N ASP A 94 13.54 -19.80 -18.21
CA ASP A 94 13.45 -18.39 -17.78
C ASP A 94 12.01 -18.04 -17.40
N LEU A 95 11.02 -18.49 -18.19
CA LEU A 95 9.62 -18.23 -17.92
C LEU A 95 9.16 -18.89 -16.62
N VAL A 96 9.54 -20.16 -16.41
CA VAL A 96 9.20 -20.91 -15.19
C VAL A 96 9.85 -20.26 -13.96
N VAL A 97 11.13 -19.92 -14.05
CA VAL A 97 11.87 -19.25 -12.95
C VAL A 97 11.26 -17.89 -12.62
N ALA A 98 10.84 -17.11 -13.61
CA ALA A 98 10.21 -15.82 -13.39
C ALA A 98 8.88 -15.95 -12.61
N HIS A 99 8.04 -16.92 -12.99
CA HIS A 99 6.77 -17.16 -12.29
C HIS A 99 6.99 -17.67 -10.86
N ILE A 100 7.88 -18.64 -10.67
CA ILE A 100 8.20 -19.16 -9.33
C ILE A 100 8.77 -18.04 -8.46
N GLY A 101 9.72 -17.26 -8.97
CA GLY A 101 10.32 -16.15 -8.23
C GLY A 101 9.31 -15.07 -7.82
N GLY A 102 8.36 -14.76 -8.70
CA GLY A 102 7.26 -13.84 -8.38
C GLY A 102 6.34 -14.38 -7.30
N MET A 103 5.93 -15.65 -7.40
CA MET A 103 5.11 -16.32 -6.39
C MET A 103 5.83 -16.39 -5.03
N ASP A 104 7.10 -16.77 -5.01
CA ASP A 104 7.92 -16.84 -3.80
C ASP A 104 8.08 -15.45 -3.16
N THR A 105 8.25 -14.40 -3.98
CA THR A 105 8.34 -13.02 -3.49
C THR A 105 7.09 -12.63 -2.72
N PHE A 106 5.91 -12.85 -3.29
CA PHE A 106 4.65 -12.50 -2.62
C PHE A 106 4.27 -13.46 -1.50
N ALA A 107 4.61 -14.74 -1.58
CA ALA A 107 4.42 -15.67 -0.47
C ALA A 107 5.25 -15.29 0.77
N ARG A 108 6.51 -14.91 0.57
CA ARG A 108 7.37 -14.39 1.65
C ARG A 108 6.85 -13.06 2.18
N ALA A 109 6.46 -12.16 1.28
CA ALA A 109 5.89 -10.87 1.64
C ALA A 109 4.64 -11.01 2.51
N LEU A 110 3.77 -11.95 2.21
CA LEU A 110 2.56 -12.24 2.98
C LEU A 110 2.89 -12.67 4.42
N ILE A 111 3.87 -13.58 4.59
CA ILE A 111 4.32 -14.04 5.91
C ILE A 111 4.93 -12.88 6.71
N ILE A 112 5.76 -12.07 6.08
CA ILE A 112 6.39 -10.90 6.71
C ILE A 112 5.34 -9.86 7.11
N ALA A 113 4.42 -9.54 6.21
CA ALA A 113 3.36 -8.57 6.46
C ALA A 113 2.45 -9.00 7.61
N ASP A 114 2.04 -10.27 7.65
CA ASP A 114 1.27 -10.83 8.77
C ASP A 114 2.03 -10.68 10.09
N ASN A 115 3.32 -11.02 10.10
CA ASN A 115 4.16 -10.87 11.29
C ASN A 115 4.30 -9.39 11.72
N ILE A 116 4.48 -8.47 10.80
CA ILE A 116 4.52 -7.03 11.11
C ILE A 116 3.20 -6.57 11.70
N LEU A 117 2.08 -6.91 11.11
CA LEU A 117 0.75 -6.48 11.56
C LEU A 117 0.40 -7.02 12.95
N ASN A 118 0.82 -8.25 13.27
CA ASN A 118 0.49 -8.89 14.54
C ASN A 118 1.53 -8.67 15.65
N ASN A 119 2.80 -8.44 15.31
CA ASN A 119 3.91 -8.47 16.28
C ASN A 119 4.77 -7.20 16.30
N SER A 120 4.32 -6.11 15.65
CA SER A 120 5.03 -4.83 15.68
C SER A 120 4.19 -3.68 16.26
N SER A 121 4.83 -2.53 16.46
CA SER A 121 4.13 -1.31 16.87
C SER A 121 3.52 -0.52 15.70
N ILE A 122 3.65 -0.95 14.46
CA ILE A 122 3.17 -0.21 13.28
C ILE A 122 1.66 0.05 13.35
N PRO A 123 0.78 -0.95 13.59
CA PRO A 123 -0.66 -0.69 13.66
C PRO A 123 -1.04 0.27 14.78
N SER A 124 -0.43 0.12 15.96
CA SER A 124 -0.70 0.99 17.11
C SER A 124 -0.19 2.42 16.89
N ASN A 125 0.91 2.61 16.17
CA ASN A 125 1.41 3.93 15.77
C ASN A 125 0.47 4.60 14.76
N LYS A 126 -0.08 3.86 13.80
CA LYS A 126 -1.09 4.37 12.86
C LYS A 126 -2.33 4.87 13.62
N ILE A 127 -2.88 4.08 14.53
CA ILE A 127 -4.05 4.47 15.35
C ILE A 127 -3.74 5.74 16.14
N LYS A 128 -2.60 5.81 16.82
CA LYS A 128 -2.20 7.01 17.58
C LYS A 128 -2.04 8.25 16.69
N ARG A 129 -1.48 8.08 15.51
CA ARG A 129 -1.26 9.17 14.54
C ARG A 129 -2.56 9.85 14.13
N TYR A 130 -3.62 9.09 13.95
CA TYR A 130 -4.91 9.57 13.46
C TYR A 130 -5.96 9.73 14.56
N ALA A 131 -5.64 9.49 15.82
CA ALA A 131 -6.59 9.53 16.94
C ALA A 131 -7.31 10.90 17.11
N SER A 132 -6.75 11.99 16.58
CA SER A 132 -7.41 13.29 16.58
C SER A 132 -8.69 13.35 15.75
N PHE A 133 -8.87 12.43 14.81
CA PHE A 133 -10.09 12.31 13.99
C PHE A 133 -11.21 11.52 14.69
N ASP A 134 -10.89 10.84 15.80
CA ASP A 134 -11.87 10.04 16.54
C ASP A 134 -12.74 10.86 17.52
N SER A 135 -12.39 12.12 17.76
CA SER A 135 -13.06 12.98 18.73
C SER A 135 -12.97 14.47 18.40
N GLY A 136 -13.75 15.28 19.09
CA GLY A 136 -13.70 16.75 19.00
C GLY A 136 -13.85 17.28 17.58
N MET A 137 -13.02 18.26 17.21
CA MET A 137 -13.10 18.89 15.89
C MET A 137 -12.74 17.95 14.75
N GLY A 138 -11.80 17.03 14.94
CA GLY A 138 -11.46 16.06 13.91
C GLY A 138 -12.66 15.20 13.54
N LYS A 139 -13.39 14.68 14.52
CA LYS A 139 -14.60 13.91 14.28
C LYS A 139 -15.73 14.74 13.64
N ALA A 140 -15.91 15.97 14.10
CA ALA A 140 -16.91 16.88 13.52
C ALA A 140 -16.58 17.23 12.05
N PHE A 141 -15.28 17.36 11.73
CA PHE A 141 -14.82 17.53 10.34
C PHE A 141 -15.14 16.32 9.47
N GLU A 142 -14.80 15.12 9.92
CA GLU A 142 -15.12 13.86 9.19
C GLU A 142 -16.63 13.67 8.96
N ASN A 143 -17.46 14.10 9.92
CA ASN A 143 -18.91 14.08 9.79
C ASN A 143 -19.47 15.18 8.87
N GLY A 144 -18.63 16.07 8.34
CA GLY A 144 -19.08 17.21 7.52
C GLY A 144 -19.86 18.29 8.29
N GLU A 145 -19.68 18.35 9.61
CA GLU A 145 -20.35 19.31 10.50
C GLU A 145 -19.64 20.68 10.55
N LEU A 146 -18.42 20.76 10.01
CA LEU A 146 -17.57 21.96 10.02
C LEU A 146 -17.35 22.50 8.62
N THR A 147 -17.34 23.82 8.53
CA THR A 147 -16.92 24.56 7.34
C THR A 147 -15.43 24.90 7.37
N LEU A 148 -14.86 25.26 6.24
CA LEU A 148 -13.47 25.78 6.17
C LEU A 148 -13.31 27.05 7.04
N GLN A 149 -14.38 27.83 7.20
CA GLN A 149 -14.40 29.02 8.06
C GLN A 149 -14.23 28.64 9.53
N ASP A 150 -14.94 27.61 10.00
CA ASP A 150 -14.84 27.12 11.39
C ASP A 150 -13.43 26.61 11.69
N LEU A 151 -12.82 25.88 10.74
CA LEU A 151 -11.45 25.39 10.87
C LEU A 151 -10.44 26.55 10.92
N ARG A 152 -10.59 27.58 10.08
CA ARG A 152 -9.77 28.77 10.10
C ARG A 152 -9.88 29.52 11.43
N ASP A 153 -11.09 29.71 11.93
CA ASP A 153 -11.34 30.45 13.17
C ASP A 153 -10.83 29.68 14.39
N HIS A 154 -10.87 28.36 14.35
CA HIS A 154 -10.23 27.51 15.36
C HIS A 154 -8.70 27.64 15.32
N ALA A 155 -8.09 27.51 14.14
CA ALA A 155 -6.64 27.64 14.00
C ALA A 155 -6.12 29.01 14.47
N ALA A 156 -6.85 30.07 14.16
CA ALA A 156 -6.50 31.43 14.59
C ALA A 156 -6.54 31.60 16.12
N LYS A 157 -7.39 30.86 16.81
CA LYS A 157 -7.52 30.92 18.29
C LYS A 157 -6.56 29.98 19.01
N SER A 158 -6.26 28.82 18.40
CA SER A 158 -5.46 27.76 19.03
C SER A 158 -3.95 27.98 18.94
N GLY A 159 -3.50 28.87 18.03
CA GLY A 159 -2.09 29.09 17.76
C GLY A 159 -1.43 27.93 16.99
N GLU A 160 -0.11 27.91 16.96
CA GLU A 160 0.65 26.86 16.28
C GLU A 160 0.46 25.50 16.95
N PRO A 161 0.14 24.45 16.19
CA PRO A 161 0.01 23.11 16.75
C PRO A 161 1.37 22.57 17.18
N ALA A 162 1.37 21.79 18.26
CA ALA A 162 2.58 21.08 18.69
C ALA A 162 3.01 20.05 17.62
N GLN A 163 4.28 20.05 17.29
CA GLN A 163 4.84 19.06 16.36
C GLN A 163 4.92 17.71 17.05
N ILE A 164 4.34 16.70 16.41
CA ILE A 164 4.41 15.30 16.84
C ILE A 164 5.27 14.55 15.83
N SER A 165 6.26 13.79 16.31
CA SER A 165 7.12 12.99 15.44
C SER A 165 6.32 12.03 14.57
N GLY A 166 6.66 11.96 13.27
CA GLY A 166 6.13 10.97 12.33
C GLY A 166 6.75 9.58 12.49
N ASN A 167 7.87 9.48 13.23
CA ASN A 167 8.63 8.24 13.46
C ASN A 167 9.02 7.50 12.17
N GLN A 168 9.26 8.23 11.07
CA GLN A 168 9.49 7.65 9.75
C GLN A 168 10.60 6.59 9.77
N GLU A 169 11.80 6.96 10.21
CA GLU A 169 12.95 6.07 10.23
C GLU A 169 12.75 4.89 11.21
N LEU A 170 12.03 5.11 12.31
CA LEU A 170 11.69 4.04 13.24
C LEU A 170 10.79 3.00 12.57
N LEU A 171 9.76 3.45 11.85
CA LEU A 171 8.82 2.55 11.17
C LEU A 171 9.50 1.79 10.03
N GLU A 172 10.35 2.43 9.25
CA GLU A 172 11.15 1.78 8.21
C GLU A 172 12.10 0.73 8.80
N ASN A 173 12.77 1.04 9.91
CA ASN A 173 13.64 0.07 10.60
C ASN A 173 12.86 -1.12 11.16
N ILE A 174 11.65 -0.93 11.67
CA ILE A 174 10.79 -2.04 12.10
C ILE A 174 10.47 -2.97 10.93
N ILE A 175 10.10 -2.42 9.77
CA ILE A 175 9.85 -3.23 8.56
C ILE A 175 11.10 -4.01 8.17
N ASN A 176 12.25 -3.35 8.11
CA ASN A 176 13.53 -3.99 7.78
C ASN A 176 13.88 -5.11 8.75
N ASP A 177 13.73 -4.87 10.06
CA ASP A 177 13.98 -5.88 11.10
C ASP A 177 13.13 -7.14 10.88
N HIS A 178 11.86 -6.99 10.53
CA HIS A 178 10.97 -8.13 10.26
C HIS A 178 11.33 -8.85 8.97
N MET A 179 11.80 -8.15 7.94
CA MET A 179 12.26 -8.77 6.69
C MET A 179 13.51 -9.65 6.86
N PHE A 180 14.38 -9.33 7.83
CA PHE A 180 15.63 -10.06 8.05
C PHE A 180 15.55 -11.15 9.12
N ARG A 181 14.44 -11.30 9.83
CA ARG A 181 14.27 -12.26 10.94
C ARG A 181 13.61 -13.58 10.56
N ILE A 182 13.36 -13.82 9.27
CA ILE A 182 12.70 -15.05 8.79
C ILE A 182 13.72 -16.13 8.48
#